data_81733d41fe469932b219e1ae67625412
#
_entry.id   81733d41fe469932b219e1ae67625412
#
_cell.length_a   1.000
_cell.length_b   1.000
_cell.length_c   1.000
_cell.angle_alpha   90.00
_cell.angle_beta   90.00
_cell.angle_gamma   90.00
#
_symmetry.space_group_name_H-M   'P 1'
#
loop_
_entity.id
_entity.type
_entity.pdbx_description
1 polymer ?
#
loop_
_entity_poly.entity_id
_entity_poly.type
_entity_poly.pdbx_seq_one_letter_code
_entity_poly.pdbx_strand_id
1 'polypeptide(L)'
;MKAVIIGTAGRSHKELLTDKTWPNMVAKARELVPKGAMGISGGAAWADHIAVELYRLGHLSQLMLHLPAPIDNINCCFVDGYMGRVKSAASAANYYHGMFSQVLQRNTVQDIVEAIQTIGCGYTFQPPDMGLRAMFVRNALVAKEVSEGDMVLAYTWDRGELSDSGTKNTWDQIKISNKQHVSMFDMVI
;
A
#
# COMPACT_ATOMS: atom_id res chain seq x y z
N MET A 1 8.33 -6.31 16.18
CA MET A 1 7.10 -5.51 16.04
C MET A 1 6.81 -5.34 14.56
N LYS A 2 5.56 -5.51 14.19
CA LYS A 2 5.08 -5.30 12.83
C LYS A 2 4.42 -3.90 12.70
N ALA A 3 4.49 -3.30 11.52
CA ALA A 3 3.85 -2.05 11.19
C ALA A 3 3.03 -2.22 9.91
N VAL A 4 1.71 -2.24 10.02
CA VAL A 4 0.81 -2.22 8.87
C VAL A 4 0.68 -0.78 8.36
N ILE A 5 0.92 -0.57 7.08
CA ILE A 5 0.76 0.73 6.43
C ILE A 5 -0.27 0.58 5.31
N ILE A 6 -1.37 1.32 5.43
CA ILE A 6 -2.53 1.25 4.52
C ILE A 6 -3.06 2.66 4.23
N GLY A 7 -3.90 2.79 3.22
CA GLY A 7 -4.60 4.06 3.01
C GLY A 7 -5.08 4.29 1.59
N THR A 8 -5.16 5.56 1.23
CA THR A 8 -5.63 5.98 -0.09
C THR A 8 -4.71 5.50 -1.21
N ALA A 9 -5.30 5.00 -2.27
CA ALA A 9 -4.60 4.67 -3.51
C ALA A 9 -4.68 5.82 -4.56
N GLY A 10 -5.07 7.02 -4.15
CA GLY A 10 -5.21 8.16 -5.05
C GLY A 10 -6.51 8.18 -5.85
N ARG A 11 -7.61 7.65 -5.31
CA ARG A 11 -8.92 7.65 -5.98
C ARG A 11 -9.59 9.00 -5.97
N SER A 12 -9.44 9.76 -4.89
CA SER A 12 -10.02 11.08 -4.66
C SER A 12 -8.93 12.12 -4.45
N HIS A 13 -9.28 13.40 -4.59
CA HIS A 13 -8.36 14.53 -4.40
C HIS A 13 -7.05 14.41 -5.17
N LYS A 14 -7.14 13.93 -6.42
CA LYS A 14 -5.96 13.64 -7.28
C LYS A 14 -5.11 14.88 -7.52
N GLU A 15 -5.75 16.04 -7.58
CA GLU A 15 -5.12 17.35 -7.75
C GLU A 15 -4.22 17.75 -6.59
N LEU A 16 -4.41 17.15 -5.41
CA LEU A 16 -3.61 17.38 -4.22
C LEU A 16 -2.46 16.38 -4.07
N LEU A 17 -2.48 15.30 -4.86
CA LEU A 17 -1.45 14.26 -4.86
C LEU A 17 -0.32 14.66 -5.80
N THR A 18 0.66 15.38 -5.28
CA THR A 18 1.79 15.94 -6.02
C THR A 18 3.12 15.31 -5.62
N ASP A 19 4.18 15.65 -6.33
CA ASP A 19 5.55 15.29 -6.01
C ASP A 19 6.02 15.80 -4.64
N LYS A 20 5.38 16.89 -4.12
CA LYS A 20 5.63 17.42 -2.77
C LYS A 20 4.87 16.64 -1.68
N THR A 21 3.68 16.13 -2.00
CA THR A 21 2.87 15.35 -1.04
C THR A 21 3.58 14.05 -0.64
N TRP A 22 4.22 13.38 -1.60
CA TRP A 22 4.89 12.10 -1.36
C TRP A 22 6.01 12.16 -0.30
N PRO A 23 7.01 13.06 -0.39
CA PRO A 23 8.05 13.18 0.62
C PRO A 23 7.49 13.45 2.04
N ASN A 24 6.42 14.25 2.15
CA ASN A 24 5.77 14.54 3.43
C ASN A 24 5.16 13.28 4.04
N MET A 25 4.46 12.46 3.23
CA MET A 25 3.92 11.17 3.67
C MET A 25 5.02 10.24 4.16
N VAL A 26 6.11 10.11 3.40
CA VAL A 26 7.26 9.25 3.78
C VAL A 26 7.95 9.76 5.03
N ALA A 27 8.16 11.07 5.14
CA ALA A 27 8.78 11.69 6.32
C ALA A 27 7.93 11.44 7.57
N LYS A 28 6.61 11.63 7.47
CA LYS A 28 5.68 11.37 8.57
C LYS A 28 5.64 9.89 8.96
N ALA A 29 5.68 8.99 7.99
CA ALA A 29 5.75 7.56 8.29
C ALA A 29 7.07 7.18 8.99
N ARG A 30 8.20 7.78 8.61
CA ARG A 30 9.50 7.56 9.30
C ARG A 30 9.51 8.05 10.73
N GLU A 31 8.73 9.09 11.04
CA GLU A 31 8.56 9.59 12.41
C GLU A 31 7.75 8.62 13.27
N LEU A 32 6.67 8.05 12.70
CA LEU A 32 5.68 7.27 13.43
C LEU A 32 6.02 5.78 13.51
N VAL A 33 6.62 5.23 12.44
CA VAL A 33 6.97 3.80 12.37
C VAL A 33 8.35 3.57 12.98
N PRO A 34 8.47 2.71 13.99
CA PRO A 34 9.76 2.42 14.59
C PRO A 34 10.76 1.83 13.60
N LYS A 35 11.99 2.35 13.64
CA LYS A 35 13.08 1.82 12.81
C LYS A 35 13.34 0.35 13.13
N GLY A 36 13.52 -0.46 12.10
CA GLY A 36 13.74 -1.90 12.24
C GLY A 36 12.46 -2.73 12.37
N ALA A 37 11.27 -2.11 12.34
CA ALA A 37 10.02 -2.84 12.28
C ALA A 37 9.91 -3.67 10.98
N MET A 38 9.07 -4.70 10.99
CA MET A 38 8.64 -5.41 9.78
C MET A 38 7.42 -4.69 9.20
N GLY A 39 7.55 -4.20 7.97
CA GLY A 39 6.45 -3.56 7.25
C GLY A 39 5.48 -4.58 6.67
N ILE A 40 4.19 -4.25 6.70
CA ILE A 40 3.13 -5.06 6.07
C ILE A 40 2.22 -4.13 5.28
N SER A 41 1.95 -4.48 4.02
CA SER A 41 1.11 -3.66 3.16
C SER A 41 0.46 -4.45 2.04
N GLY A 42 -0.52 -3.83 1.40
CA GLY A 42 -1.22 -4.39 0.25
C GLY A 42 -0.60 -4.04 -1.10
N GLY A 43 0.48 -3.27 -1.13
CA GLY A 43 1.16 -2.89 -2.37
C GLY A 43 0.33 -2.01 -3.31
N ALA A 44 -0.66 -1.26 -2.82
CA ALA A 44 -1.35 -0.27 -3.62
C ALA A 44 -0.51 1.01 -3.81
N ALA A 45 -0.85 1.82 -4.79
CA ALA A 45 -0.23 3.13 -4.99
C ALA A 45 -0.41 4.05 -3.76
N TRP A 46 0.44 5.04 -3.62
CA TRP A 46 0.43 6.03 -2.54
C TRP A 46 0.63 5.42 -1.15
N ALA A 47 -0.40 5.43 -0.30
CA ALA A 47 -0.27 5.11 1.11
C ALA A 47 0.35 3.72 1.39
N ASP A 48 -0.12 2.69 0.71
CA ASP A 48 0.44 1.34 0.85
C ASP A 48 1.90 1.27 0.38
N HIS A 49 2.26 2.08 -0.64
CA HIS A 49 3.62 2.13 -1.20
C HIS A 49 4.65 2.74 -0.24
N ILE A 50 4.21 3.44 0.81
CA ILE A 50 5.10 3.93 1.87
C ILE A 50 5.89 2.77 2.50
N ALA A 51 5.26 1.60 2.70
CA ALA A 51 5.97 0.44 3.23
C ALA A 51 7.12 -0.01 2.32
N VAL A 52 6.91 0.02 1.01
CA VAL A 52 7.95 -0.28 0.01
C VAL A 52 9.08 0.74 0.10
N GLU A 53 8.75 2.04 0.14
CA GLU A 53 9.75 3.10 0.24
C GLU A 53 10.55 3.04 1.55
N LEU A 54 9.89 2.85 2.69
CA LEU A 54 10.58 2.71 3.97
C LEU A 54 11.52 1.50 4.00
N TYR A 55 11.14 0.41 3.35
CA TYR A 55 11.99 -0.77 3.20
C TYR A 55 13.21 -0.48 2.31
N ARG A 56 13.02 0.15 1.16
CA ARG A 56 14.09 0.58 0.24
C ARG A 56 15.08 1.55 0.90
N LEU A 57 14.59 2.40 1.80
CA LEU A 57 15.42 3.34 2.58
C LEU A 57 16.12 2.67 3.80
N GLY A 58 15.96 1.37 4.02
CA GLY A 58 16.53 0.65 5.17
C GLY A 58 15.95 1.08 6.52
N HIS A 59 14.77 1.71 6.52
CA HIS A 59 14.04 2.04 7.75
C HIS A 59 13.33 0.82 8.34
N LEU A 60 12.73 -0.01 7.48
CA LEU A 60 12.18 -1.31 7.85
C LEU A 60 13.23 -2.40 7.67
N SER A 61 13.24 -3.39 8.57
CA SER A 61 14.16 -4.54 8.50
C SER A 61 13.64 -5.65 7.57
N GLN A 62 12.33 -5.75 7.42
CA GLN A 62 11.64 -6.74 6.61
C GLN A 62 10.38 -6.12 6.01
N LEU A 63 9.89 -6.72 4.93
CA LEU A 63 8.63 -6.31 4.27
C LEU A 63 7.80 -7.54 3.91
N MET A 64 6.49 -7.48 4.15
CA MET A 64 5.51 -8.45 3.65
C MET A 64 4.47 -7.73 2.80
N LEU A 65 4.33 -8.14 1.56
CA LEU A 65 3.36 -7.59 0.62
C LEU A 65 2.27 -8.62 0.29
N HIS A 66 1.03 -8.23 0.50
CA HIS A 66 -0.13 -8.98 0.01
C HIS A 66 -0.66 -8.28 -1.25
N LEU A 67 -0.28 -8.76 -2.42
CA LEU A 67 -0.59 -8.11 -3.69
C LEU A 67 -1.97 -8.53 -4.21
N PRO A 68 -2.69 -7.64 -4.92
CA PRO A 68 -4.03 -7.94 -5.45
C PRO A 68 -4.01 -8.84 -6.69
N ALA A 69 -2.84 -8.99 -7.34
CA ALA A 69 -2.62 -9.80 -8.52
C ALA A 69 -1.13 -10.16 -8.65
N PRO A 70 -0.77 -11.15 -9.47
CA PRO A 70 0.62 -11.42 -9.81
C PRO A 70 1.28 -10.23 -10.50
N ILE A 71 2.62 -10.16 -10.42
CA ILE A 71 3.42 -9.14 -11.11
C ILE A 71 4.27 -9.83 -12.20
N ASP A 72 4.28 -9.26 -13.40
CA ASP A 72 5.28 -9.51 -14.42
C ASP A 72 6.54 -8.69 -14.06
N ASN A 73 7.57 -9.40 -13.63
CA ASN A 73 8.83 -8.80 -13.19
C ASN A 73 9.65 -8.19 -14.35
N ILE A 74 9.38 -8.61 -15.59
CA ILE A 74 10.08 -8.10 -16.78
C ILE A 74 9.46 -6.76 -17.21
N ASN A 75 8.14 -6.75 -17.33
CA ASN A 75 7.41 -5.56 -17.78
C ASN A 75 7.02 -4.63 -16.62
N CYS A 76 7.30 -4.99 -15.38
CA CYS A 76 6.98 -4.23 -14.17
C CYS A 76 5.51 -3.77 -14.17
N CYS A 77 4.60 -4.72 -14.30
CA CYS A 77 3.15 -4.48 -14.26
C CYS A 77 2.41 -5.64 -13.58
N PHE A 78 1.26 -5.34 -13.01
CA PHE A 78 0.35 -6.38 -12.51
C PHE A 78 -0.32 -7.09 -13.68
N VAL A 79 -0.45 -8.43 -13.59
CA VAL A 79 -1.04 -9.25 -14.65
C VAL A 79 -2.23 -10.05 -14.12
N ASP A 80 -3.25 -10.19 -14.96
CA ASP A 80 -4.32 -11.14 -14.74
C ASP A 80 -4.30 -12.20 -15.83
N GLY A 81 -4.68 -13.41 -15.49
CA GLY A 81 -4.72 -14.54 -16.44
C GLY A 81 -5.84 -14.44 -17.48
N TYR A 82 -6.63 -13.37 -17.49
CA TYR A 82 -7.77 -13.17 -18.39
C TYR A 82 -7.53 -11.97 -19.30
N MET A 83 -7.11 -12.26 -20.51
CA MET A 83 -7.13 -11.29 -21.60
C MET A 83 -8.58 -10.84 -21.87
N GLY A 84 -8.91 -9.59 -21.56
CA GLY A 84 -10.17 -8.96 -21.97
C GLY A 84 -11.13 -8.48 -20.88
N ARG A 85 -10.83 -8.60 -19.59
CA ARG A 85 -11.67 -8.00 -18.54
C ARG A 85 -11.28 -6.55 -18.24
N VAL A 86 -12.19 -5.64 -18.58
CA VAL A 86 -12.03 -4.17 -18.37
C VAL A 86 -11.93 -3.76 -16.89
N LYS A 87 -12.27 -4.65 -15.94
CA LYS A 87 -12.24 -4.38 -14.49
C LYS A 87 -11.69 -5.58 -13.73
N SER A 88 -10.38 -5.71 -13.71
CA SER A 88 -9.67 -6.68 -12.86
C SER A 88 -8.90 -5.98 -11.75
N ALA A 89 -8.44 -6.75 -10.76
CA ALA A 89 -7.57 -6.22 -9.71
C ALA A 89 -6.23 -5.73 -10.29
N ALA A 90 -5.68 -6.45 -11.28
CA ALA A 90 -4.46 -6.06 -11.99
C ALA A 90 -4.64 -4.76 -12.77
N SER A 91 -5.71 -4.62 -13.56
CA SER A 91 -5.97 -3.39 -14.32
C SER A 91 -6.17 -2.18 -13.39
N ALA A 92 -6.85 -2.36 -12.27
CA ALA A 92 -7.01 -1.29 -11.28
C ALA A 92 -5.67 -0.92 -10.61
N ALA A 93 -4.87 -1.90 -10.23
CA ALA A 93 -3.54 -1.66 -9.66
C ALA A 93 -2.63 -0.92 -10.64
N ASN A 94 -2.56 -1.37 -11.90
CA ASN A 94 -1.78 -0.71 -12.95
C ASN A 94 -2.24 0.73 -13.19
N TYR A 95 -3.55 0.98 -13.20
CA TYR A 95 -4.09 2.33 -13.41
C TYR A 95 -3.62 3.29 -12.30
N TYR A 96 -3.77 2.91 -11.02
CA TYR A 96 -3.37 3.77 -9.91
C TYR A 96 -1.86 3.92 -9.78
N HIS A 97 -1.10 2.86 -10.00
CA HIS A 97 0.37 2.93 -10.07
C HIS A 97 0.86 3.76 -11.26
N GLY A 98 0.18 3.70 -12.39
CA GLY A 98 0.49 4.52 -13.56
C GLY A 98 0.37 6.01 -13.26
N MET A 99 -0.71 6.45 -12.61
CA MET A 99 -0.87 7.85 -12.17
C MET A 99 0.19 8.25 -11.13
N PHE A 100 0.45 7.38 -10.17
CA PHE A 100 1.46 7.62 -9.14
C PHE A 100 2.87 7.71 -9.73
N SER A 101 3.20 6.84 -10.67
CA SER A 101 4.47 6.84 -11.41
C SER A 101 4.69 8.13 -12.20
N GLN A 102 3.62 8.68 -12.80
CA GLN A 102 3.68 9.97 -13.50
C GLN A 102 4.04 11.11 -12.55
N VAL A 103 3.44 11.14 -11.35
CA VAL A 103 3.74 12.17 -10.33
C VAL A 103 5.19 12.06 -9.86
N LEU A 104 5.67 10.84 -9.59
CA LEU A 104 7.03 10.63 -9.07
C LEU A 104 8.11 10.58 -10.17
N GLN A 105 7.72 10.59 -11.45
CA GLN A 105 8.61 10.43 -12.60
C GLN A 105 9.48 9.16 -12.50
N ARG A 106 8.94 8.09 -11.94
CA ARG A 106 9.57 6.77 -11.84
C ARG A 106 8.51 5.67 -11.85
N ASN A 107 8.87 4.45 -12.26
CA ASN A 107 7.95 3.32 -12.26
C ASN A 107 7.78 2.74 -10.83
N THR A 108 6.64 3.02 -10.20
CA THR A 108 6.36 2.57 -8.84
C THR A 108 6.06 1.06 -8.72
N VAL A 109 5.70 0.38 -9.81
CA VAL A 109 5.62 -1.09 -9.83
C VAL A 109 7.02 -1.70 -9.87
N GLN A 110 7.97 -1.07 -10.55
CA GLN A 110 9.39 -1.48 -10.50
C GLN A 110 9.93 -1.41 -9.06
N ASP A 111 9.57 -0.39 -8.28
CA ASP A 111 9.95 -0.31 -6.85
C ASP A 111 9.49 -1.56 -6.07
N ILE A 112 8.28 -2.07 -6.37
CA ILE A 112 7.77 -3.32 -5.77
C ILE A 112 8.58 -4.52 -6.25
N VAL A 113 8.85 -4.62 -7.55
CA VAL A 113 9.66 -5.70 -8.13
C VAL A 113 11.05 -5.75 -7.50
N GLU A 114 11.71 -4.61 -7.37
CA GLU A 114 13.01 -4.50 -6.70
C GLU A 114 12.94 -4.94 -5.22
N ALA A 115 11.88 -4.53 -4.51
CA ALA A 115 11.68 -4.92 -3.12
C ALA A 115 11.52 -6.44 -2.97
N ILE A 116 10.68 -7.10 -3.78
CA ILE A 116 10.44 -8.56 -3.70
C ILE A 116 11.67 -9.39 -4.11
N GLN A 117 12.60 -8.83 -4.86
CA GLN A 117 13.88 -9.47 -5.20
C GLN A 117 14.93 -9.30 -4.11
N THR A 118 14.69 -8.49 -3.09
CA THR A 118 15.61 -8.22 -2.00
C THR A 118 15.38 -9.20 -0.84
N ILE A 119 16.46 -9.69 -0.23
CA ILE A 119 16.39 -10.58 0.93
C ILE A 119 15.69 -9.86 2.09
N GLY A 120 14.67 -10.51 2.68
CA GLY A 120 13.86 -9.95 3.77
C GLY A 120 12.51 -9.40 3.32
N CYS A 121 12.20 -9.44 2.01
CA CYS A 121 10.87 -9.19 1.49
C CYS A 121 10.15 -10.50 1.17
N GLY A 122 9.01 -10.74 1.83
CA GLY A 122 8.04 -11.77 1.47
C GLY A 122 6.88 -11.17 0.68
N TYR A 123 6.23 -11.95 -0.16
CA TYR A 123 5.01 -11.52 -0.83
C TYR A 123 4.07 -12.68 -1.13
N THR A 124 2.79 -12.35 -1.22
CA THR A 124 1.72 -13.21 -1.75
C THR A 124 0.92 -12.44 -2.78
N PHE A 125 0.20 -13.14 -3.63
CA PHE A 125 -0.72 -12.52 -4.58
C PHE A 125 -2.04 -13.30 -4.66
N GLN A 126 -3.10 -12.63 -5.12
CA GLN A 126 -4.39 -13.24 -5.29
C GLN A 126 -4.50 -13.87 -6.68
N PRO A 127 -5.22 -15.02 -6.81
CA PRO A 127 -5.47 -15.65 -8.09
C PRO A 127 -6.15 -14.69 -9.09
N PRO A 128 -5.78 -14.77 -10.39
CA PRO A 128 -6.31 -13.85 -11.42
C PRO A 128 -7.81 -13.91 -11.64
N ASP A 129 -8.44 -15.05 -11.36
CA ASP A 129 -9.87 -15.30 -11.56
C ASP A 129 -10.79 -14.60 -10.53
N MET A 130 -10.23 -14.05 -9.47
CA MET A 130 -11.00 -13.37 -8.43
C MET A 130 -11.55 -12.00 -8.85
N GLY A 131 -11.10 -11.42 -9.95
CA GLY A 131 -11.50 -10.08 -10.37
C GLY A 131 -11.24 -9.02 -9.29
N LEU A 132 -12.15 -8.04 -9.15
CA LEU A 132 -12.01 -6.99 -8.11
C LEU A 132 -12.13 -7.52 -6.67
N ARG A 133 -12.70 -8.71 -6.46
CA ARG A 133 -12.79 -9.34 -5.14
C ARG A 133 -11.40 -9.57 -4.53
N ALA A 134 -10.38 -9.77 -5.36
CA ALA A 134 -8.99 -9.91 -4.94
C ALA A 134 -8.52 -8.75 -4.02
N MET A 135 -9.02 -7.53 -4.24
CA MET A 135 -8.69 -6.38 -3.39
C MET A 135 -9.16 -6.55 -1.95
N PHE A 136 -10.36 -7.10 -1.75
CA PHE A 136 -10.92 -7.33 -0.42
C PHE A 136 -10.23 -8.50 0.29
N VAL A 137 -9.95 -9.58 -0.45
CA VAL A 137 -9.22 -10.74 0.10
C VAL A 137 -7.81 -10.32 0.54
N ARG A 138 -7.11 -9.53 -0.28
CA ARG A 138 -5.82 -8.95 0.07
C ARG A 138 -5.91 -8.11 1.37
N ASN A 139 -6.93 -7.26 1.51
CA ASN A 139 -7.13 -6.45 2.70
C ASN A 139 -7.29 -7.30 3.96
N ALA A 140 -8.05 -8.41 3.85
CA ALA A 140 -8.23 -9.34 4.96
C ALA A 140 -6.91 -10.07 5.34
N LEU A 141 -6.05 -10.36 4.37
CA LEU A 141 -4.72 -10.93 4.65
C LEU A 141 -3.85 -9.92 5.39
N VAL A 142 -3.79 -8.68 4.93
CA VAL A 142 -3.08 -7.60 5.63
C VAL A 142 -3.56 -7.46 7.07
N ALA A 143 -4.88 -7.51 7.30
CA ALA A 143 -5.44 -7.38 8.65
C ALA A 143 -5.09 -8.56 9.58
N LYS A 144 -4.88 -9.76 9.04
CA LYS A 144 -4.53 -10.96 9.82
C LYS A 144 -3.07 -11.00 10.27
N GLU A 145 -2.20 -10.19 9.67
CA GLU A 145 -0.77 -10.21 9.97
C GLU A 145 -0.42 -9.59 11.33
N VAL A 146 -1.29 -8.78 11.90
CA VAL A 146 -1.03 -8.02 13.12
C VAL A 146 -1.67 -8.65 14.35
N SER A 147 -0.99 -8.48 15.46
CA SER A 147 -1.43 -8.87 16.81
C SER A 147 -1.19 -7.72 17.79
N GLU A 148 -1.68 -7.86 19.02
CA GLU A 148 -1.45 -6.86 20.07
C GLU A 148 0.07 -6.66 20.27
N GLY A 149 0.48 -5.40 20.38
CA GLY A 149 1.89 -4.99 20.41
C GLY A 149 2.47 -4.53 19.05
N ASP A 150 1.75 -4.79 17.96
CA ASP A 150 2.06 -4.23 16.62
C ASP A 150 1.39 -2.87 16.44
N MET A 151 1.58 -2.23 15.27
CA MET A 151 0.96 -0.95 14.96
C MET A 151 0.29 -0.93 13.59
N VAL A 152 -0.68 -0.03 13.45
CA VAL A 152 -1.29 0.31 12.17
C VAL A 152 -1.16 1.81 11.91
N LEU A 153 -0.72 2.17 10.73
CA LEU A 153 -0.66 3.53 10.23
C LEU A 153 -1.55 3.64 8.98
N ALA A 154 -2.59 4.47 9.05
CA ALA A 154 -3.50 4.70 7.93
C ALA A 154 -3.40 6.13 7.43
N TYR A 155 -3.33 6.30 6.10
CA TYR A 155 -3.40 7.59 5.43
C TYR A 155 -4.71 7.69 4.64
N THR A 156 -5.60 8.60 5.02
CA THR A 156 -6.85 8.86 4.29
C THR A 156 -7.12 10.36 4.19
N TRP A 157 -8.12 10.75 3.38
CA TRP A 157 -8.55 12.13 3.28
C TRP A 157 -9.49 12.59 4.41
N ASP A 158 -9.81 11.69 5.34
CA ASP A 158 -10.65 12.03 6.48
C ASP A 158 -9.86 12.85 7.52
N ARG A 159 -10.57 13.69 8.28
CA ARG A 159 -10.02 14.47 9.41
C ARG A 159 -10.43 13.93 10.78
N GLY A 160 -11.13 12.83 10.82
CA GLY A 160 -11.67 12.20 12.01
C GLY A 160 -11.87 10.71 11.81
N GLU A 161 -13.09 10.22 11.96
CA GLU A 161 -13.40 8.82 11.69
C GLU A 161 -13.23 8.49 10.21
N LEU A 162 -12.72 7.31 9.92
CA LEU A 162 -12.53 6.87 8.54
C LEU A 162 -13.89 6.65 7.86
N SER A 163 -14.05 7.24 6.68
CA SER A 163 -15.22 7.04 5.82
C SER A 163 -15.21 5.66 5.17
N ASP A 164 -16.37 5.19 4.73
CA ASP A 164 -16.53 3.86 4.13
C ASP A 164 -15.63 3.70 2.89
N SER A 165 -14.68 2.79 3.00
CA SER A 165 -13.64 2.57 2.00
C SER A 165 -12.93 1.24 2.21
N GLY A 166 -12.09 0.85 1.25
CA GLY A 166 -11.21 -0.33 1.41
C GLY A 166 -10.24 -0.20 2.59
N THR A 167 -9.79 1.02 2.89
CA THR A 167 -8.92 1.31 4.04
C THR A 167 -9.69 1.12 5.35
N LYS A 168 -10.90 1.66 5.45
CA LYS A 168 -11.76 1.45 6.61
C LYS A 168 -12.05 -0.03 6.82
N ASN A 169 -12.34 -0.77 5.76
CA ASN A 169 -12.58 -2.21 5.85
C ASN A 169 -11.38 -2.96 6.47
N THR A 170 -10.16 -2.64 6.07
CA THR A 170 -8.95 -3.23 6.69
C THR A 170 -8.79 -2.76 8.14
N TRP A 171 -8.95 -1.45 8.38
CA TRP A 171 -8.85 -0.83 9.69
C TRP A 171 -9.79 -1.45 10.72
N ASP A 172 -11.05 -1.68 10.34
CA ASP A 172 -12.08 -2.24 11.24
C ASP A 172 -11.84 -3.73 11.54
N GLN A 173 -11.20 -4.47 10.65
CA GLN A 173 -10.81 -5.87 10.88
C GLN A 173 -9.66 -6.00 11.87
N ILE A 174 -8.78 -5.01 11.97
CA ILE A 174 -7.65 -5.02 12.90
C ILE A 174 -8.13 -4.60 14.30
N LYS A 175 -7.93 -5.46 15.29
CA LYS A 175 -8.39 -5.27 16.68
C LYS A 175 -7.22 -5.11 17.65
N ILE A 176 -6.38 -4.10 17.41
CA ILE A 176 -5.26 -3.73 18.30
C ILE A 176 -5.42 -2.28 18.77
N SER A 177 -4.74 -1.93 19.86
CA SER A 177 -4.82 -0.61 20.47
C SER A 177 -4.00 0.46 19.76
N ASN A 178 -2.84 0.08 19.21
CA ASN A 178 -1.89 1.02 18.58
C ASN A 178 -2.25 1.27 17.11
N LYS A 179 -3.27 2.09 16.90
CA LYS A 179 -3.75 2.49 15.58
C LYS A 179 -3.63 4.00 15.41
N GLN A 180 -2.91 4.43 14.39
CA GLN A 180 -2.68 5.85 14.09
C GLN A 180 -3.25 6.20 12.72
N HIS A 181 -3.99 7.28 12.65
CA HIS A 181 -4.55 7.84 11.43
C HIS A 181 -3.89 9.18 11.13
N VAL A 182 -3.46 9.36 9.90
CA VAL A 182 -2.90 10.60 9.37
C VAL A 182 -3.81 11.10 8.26
N SER A 183 -4.28 12.34 8.41
CA SER A 183 -5.05 12.99 7.36
C SER A 183 -4.14 13.40 6.20
N MET A 184 -4.51 13.03 4.98
CA MET A 184 -3.79 13.46 3.78
C MET A 184 -3.81 14.97 3.58
N PHE A 185 -4.82 15.67 4.11
CA PHE A 185 -4.87 17.13 4.09
C PHE A 185 -3.69 17.79 4.84
N ASP A 186 -3.11 17.08 5.82
CA ASP A 186 -1.96 17.58 6.57
C ASP A 186 -0.62 17.32 5.82
N MET A 187 -0.66 16.53 4.76
CA MET A 187 0.50 16.23 3.92
C MET A 187 0.62 17.14 2.70
N VAL A 188 -0.44 17.89 2.40
CA VAL A 188 -0.51 18.82 1.28
C VAL A 188 -0.13 20.22 1.77
N ILE A 189 1.12 20.60 1.57
CA ILE A 189 1.65 21.94 1.89
C ILE A 189 2.34 22.53 0.67
#